data_0043fdebab86cd7a5165badffdca11c1
#
_entry.id   0043fdebab86cd7a5165badffdca11c1
#
_cell.length_a   1.000
_cell.length_b   1.000
_cell.length_c   1.000
_cell.angle_alpha   90.00
_cell.angle_beta   90.00
_cell.angle_gamma   90.00
#
_symmetry.space_group_name_H-M   'P 1'
#
loop_
_entity.id
_entity.type
_entity.pdbx_description
1 polymer ?
#
loop_
_entity_poly.entity_id
_entity_poly.type
_entity_poly.pdbx_seq_one_letter_code
_entity_poly.pdbx_strand_id
1 'polypeptide(L)'
;MRKNEMKLEFDSRSCNEGFARVAVAAFLTQLNPTLEEVADVKTAVSEAVTNVIIHDYDREEEKVLVHCWIEDETLWIEVIDHGRGIADVAQAMEPLYTTRQECDRAGMGFTFMDAFMDTLEVTSAPEKGTTVRMSRHITRKSVDGPFDYRDHKLPVAICR
;
A
#
# COMPACT_ATOMS: atom_id res chain seq x y z
N MET A 1 10.04 -0.37 19.91
CA MET A 1 10.65 0.54 18.91
C MET A 1 9.75 1.76 18.71
N ARG A 2 10.29 2.94 18.40
CA ARG A 2 9.45 4.12 18.19
C ARG A 2 8.71 3.96 16.86
N LYS A 3 7.38 4.01 16.87
CA LYS A 3 6.54 3.93 15.66
C LYS A 3 6.91 5.06 14.72
N ASN A 4 7.26 4.75 13.46
CA ASN A 4 7.44 5.71 12.39
C ASN A 4 6.26 5.62 11.43
N GLU A 5 5.69 6.74 11.03
CA GLU A 5 4.52 6.76 10.16
C GLU A 5 4.60 7.84 9.09
N MET A 6 3.91 7.60 7.98
CA MET A 6 3.78 8.50 6.84
C MET A 6 2.32 8.53 6.40
N LYS A 7 1.82 9.70 6.05
CA LYS A 7 0.51 9.88 5.42
C LYS A 7 0.67 10.65 4.11
N LEU A 8 0.02 10.13 3.06
CA LEU A 8 -0.07 10.76 1.76
C LEU A 8 -1.54 10.92 1.40
N GLU A 9 -1.94 12.14 1.07
CA GLU A 9 -3.26 12.42 0.54
C GLU A 9 -3.12 13.04 -0.84
N PHE A 10 -3.85 12.52 -1.80
CA PHE A 10 -3.80 12.97 -3.19
C PHE A 10 -5.14 12.77 -3.90
N ASP A 11 -5.31 13.45 -5.04
CA ASP A 11 -6.52 13.33 -5.85
C ASP A 11 -6.62 11.92 -6.46
N SER A 12 -7.84 11.39 -6.52
CA SER A 12 -8.15 10.08 -7.13
C SER A 12 -7.98 10.14 -8.66
N ARG A 13 -6.73 10.19 -9.11
CA ARG A 13 -6.33 10.27 -10.52
C ARG A 13 -5.33 9.18 -10.86
N SER A 14 -5.46 8.59 -12.05
CA SER A 14 -4.59 7.50 -12.51
C SER A 14 -3.10 7.86 -12.52
N CYS A 15 -2.74 9.12 -12.75
CA CYS A 15 -1.35 9.58 -12.69
C CYS A 15 -0.72 9.51 -11.28
N ASN A 16 -1.54 9.47 -10.22
CA ASN A 16 -1.07 9.44 -8.84
C ASN A 16 -0.81 8.02 -8.32
N GLU A 17 -1.28 6.98 -9.01
CA GLU A 17 -1.01 5.59 -8.63
C GLU A 17 0.50 5.29 -8.60
N GLY A 18 1.20 5.65 -9.66
CA GLY A 18 2.66 5.45 -9.74
C GLY A 18 3.42 6.17 -8.65
N PHE A 19 3.01 7.40 -8.30
CA PHE A 19 3.58 8.17 -7.18
C PHE A 19 3.35 7.44 -5.86
N ALA A 20 2.13 7.00 -5.57
CA ALA A 20 1.79 6.33 -4.32
C ALA A 20 2.63 5.08 -4.07
N ARG A 21 2.71 4.16 -5.05
CA ARG A 21 3.51 2.93 -4.91
C ARG A 21 4.99 3.19 -4.73
N VAL A 22 5.55 4.24 -5.38
CA VAL A 22 6.97 4.60 -5.22
C VAL A 22 7.23 5.20 -3.84
N ALA A 23 6.34 6.05 -3.34
CA ALA A 23 6.46 6.64 -2.01
C ALA A 23 6.41 5.57 -0.90
N VAL A 24 5.50 4.61 -1.00
CA VAL A 24 5.42 3.49 -0.04
C VAL A 24 6.68 2.61 -0.14
N ALA A 25 7.16 2.30 -1.34
CA ALA A 25 8.40 1.54 -1.53
C ALA A 25 9.61 2.26 -0.92
N ALA A 26 9.71 3.59 -1.08
CA ALA A 26 10.75 4.38 -0.46
C ALA A 26 10.67 4.34 1.08
N PHE A 27 9.47 4.41 1.64
CA PHE A 27 9.26 4.29 3.09
C PHE A 27 9.65 2.91 3.63
N LEU A 28 9.35 1.84 2.87
CA LEU A 28 9.71 0.46 3.17
C LEU A 28 11.24 0.24 3.26
N THR A 29 12.06 1.02 2.53
CA THR A 29 13.53 0.84 2.52
C THR A 29 14.16 0.93 3.92
N GLN A 30 13.49 1.55 4.89
CA GLN A 30 13.94 1.63 6.28
C GLN A 30 14.06 0.26 6.95
N LEU A 31 13.39 -0.75 6.41
CA LEU A 31 13.43 -2.14 6.90
C LEU A 31 14.46 -3.02 6.17
N ASN A 32 15.24 -2.46 5.22
CA ASN A 32 16.17 -3.21 4.37
C ASN A 32 15.53 -4.40 3.65
N PRO A 33 14.44 -4.19 2.90
CA PRO A 33 13.73 -5.26 2.20
C PRO A 33 14.56 -5.82 1.06
N THR A 34 14.23 -7.04 0.65
CA THR A 34 14.71 -7.60 -0.62
C THR A 34 14.02 -6.93 -1.82
N LEU A 35 14.57 -7.09 -3.02
CA LEU A 35 13.93 -6.58 -4.25
C LEU A 35 12.56 -7.22 -4.50
N GLU A 36 12.39 -8.49 -4.12
CA GLU A 36 11.13 -9.21 -4.21
C GLU A 36 10.09 -8.60 -3.27
N GLU A 37 10.42 -8.40 -1.99
CA GLU A 37 9.54 -7.74 -1.02
C GLU A 37 9.14 -6.32 -1.45
N VAL A 38 10.06 -5.57 -2.06
CA VAL A 38 9.74 -4.25 -2.64
C VAL A 38 8.75 -4.38 -3.80
N ALA A 39 8.95 -5.37 -4.69
CA ALA A 39 8.06 -5.59 -5.83
C ALA A 39 6.65 -6.01 -5.37
N ASP A 40 6.57 -6.90 -4.39
CA ASP A 40 5.31 -7.38 -3.81
C ASP A 40 4.51 -6.22 -3.20
N VAL A 41 5.14 -5.41 -2.36
CA VAL A 41 4.51 -4.24 -1.74
C VAL A 41 4.07 -3.22 -2.78
N LYS A 42 4.92 -2.94 -3.78
CA LYS A 42 4.55 -2.03 -4.89
C LYS A 42 3.31 -2.51 -5.63
N THR A 43 3.22 -3.81 -5.91
CA THR A 43 2.08 -4.40 -6.61
C THR A 43 0.81 -4.29 -5.75
N ALA A 44 0.89 -4.67 -4.48
CA ALA A 44 -0.26 -4.59 -3.57
C ALA A 44 -0.80 -3.15 -3.43
N VAL A 45 0.09 -2.15 -3.28
CA VAL A 45 -0.31 -0.73 -3.22
C VAL A 45 -0.90 -0.27 -4.55
N SER A 46 -0.30 -0.66 -5.67
CA SER A 46 -0.80 -0.35 -7.01
C SER A 46 -2.25 -0.83 -7.19
N GLU A 47 -2.52 -2.08 -6.82
CA GLU A 47 -3.86 -2.67 -6.90
C GLU A 47 -4.86 -1.95 -5.98
N ALA A 48 -4.48 -1.68 -4.72
CA ALA A 48 -5.35 -0.99 -3.78
C ALA A 48 -5.72 0.43 -4.24
N VAL A 49 -4.74 1.20 -4.70
CA VAL A 49 -4.97 2.58 -5.20
C VAL A 49 -5.75 2.57 -6.52
N THR A 50 -5.45 1.63 -7.42
CA THR A 50 -6.18 1.48 -8.69
C THR A 50 -7.66 1.16 -8.44
N ASN A 51 -7.96 0.30 -7.46
CA ASN A 51 -9.35 -0.01 -7.09
C ASN A 51 -10.10 1.25 -6.68
N VAL A 52 -9.52 2.11 -5.84
CA VAL A 52 -10.15 3.39 -5.47
C VAL A 52 -10.40 4.23 -6.72
N ILE A 53 -9.38 4.44 -7.55
CA ILE A 53 -9.48 5.31 -8.74
C ILE A 53 -10.56 4.82 -9.70
N ILE A 54 -10.67 3.51 -9.93
CA ILE A 54 -11.66 2.93 -10.85
C ILE A 54 -13.08 3.06 -10.29
N HIS A 55 -13.26 2.82 -8.99
CA HIS A 55 -14.58 2.85 -8.37
C HIS A 55 -15.10 4.26 -8.13
N ASP A 56 -14.21 5.25 -7.99
CA ASP A 56 -14.54 6.66 -7.75
C ASP A 56 -14.46 7.53 -9.02
N TYR A 57 -14.28 6.93 -10.20
CA TYR A 57 -14.04 7.64 -11.47
C TYR A 57 -15.08 8.74 -11.80
N ASP A 58 -16.30 8.61 -11.30
CA ASP A 58 -17.39 9.58 -11.52
C ASP A 58 -17.42 10.73 -10.49
N ARG A 59 -16.46 10.76 -9.54
CA ARG A 59 -16.39 11.76 -8.48
C ARG A 59 -15.09 12.55 -8.57
N GLU A 60 -15.11 13.69 -9.27
CA GLU A 60 -13.92 14.49 -9.60
C GLU A 60 -13.17 15.07 -8.37
N GLU A 61 -13.76 15.05 -7.18
CA GLU A 61 -13.21 15.66 -5.96
C GLU A 61 -12.75 14.62 -4.91
N GLU A 62 -12.77 13.33 -5.21
CA GLU A 62 -12.39 12.30 -4.26
C GLU A 62 -10.88 12.28 -4.00
N LYS A 63 -10.55 12.08 -2.73
CA LYS A 63 -9.18 11.94 -2.26
C LYS A 63 -8.88 10.51 -1.88
N VAL A 64 -7.66 10.10 -2.13
CA VAL A 64 -7.09 8.86 -1.62
C VAL A 64 -6.11 9.20 -0.50
N LEU A 65 -6.29 8.57 0.65
CA LEU A 65 -5.34 8.64 1.75
C LEU A 65 -4.59 7.31 1.85
N VAL A 66 -3.27 7.36 1.75
CA VAL A 66 -2.40 6.22 2.03
C VAL A 66 -1.68 6.49 3.35
N HIS A 67 -1.94 5.69 4.35
CA HIS A 67 -1.31 5.74 5.67
C HIS A 67 -0.42 4.53 5.85
N CYS A 68 0.87 4.75 6.04
CA CYS A 68 1.85 3.69 6.30
C CYS A 68 2.51 3.89 7.66
N TRP A 69 2.78 2.81 8.37
CA TRP A 69 3.62 2.83 9.56
C TRP A 69 4.47 1.58 9.67
N ILE A 70 5.57 1.72 10.38
CA ILE A 70 6.49 0.63 10.68
C ILE A 70 6.42 0.34 12.19
N GLU A 71 6.18 -0.91 12.53
CA GLU A 71 6.16 -1.41 13.88
C GLU A 71 6.76 -2.83 13.92
N ASP A 72 7.79 -3.02 14.74
CA ASP A 72 8.44 -4.34 14.94
C ASP A 72 8.77 -5.10 13.64
N GLU A 73 9.49 -4.44 12.71
CA GLU A 73 9.91 -4.98 11.41
C GLU A 73 8.76 -5.29 10.45
N THR A 74 7.56 -4.83 10.77
CA THR A 74 6.38 -4.98 9.93
C THR A 74 5.98 -3.62 9.34
N LEU A 75 5.82 -3.57 8.04
CA LEU A 75 5.17 -2.48 7.34
C LEU A 75 3.67 -2.70 7.38
N TRP A 76 2.94 -1.71 7.84
CA TRP A 76 1.50 -1.61 7.78
C TRP A 76 1.10 -0.55 6.77
N ILE A 77 0.06 -0.83 6.00
CA ILE A 77 -0.47 0.07 4.96
C ILE A 77 -1.97 0.11 5.08
N GLU A 78 -2.54 1.30 5.09
CA GLU A 78 -3.97 1.54 4.88
C GLU A 78 -4.17 2.40 3.65
N VAL A 79 -5.04 1.96 2.75
CA VAL A 79 -5.53 2.77 1.62
C VAL A 79 -6.99 3.06 1.90
N ILE A 80 -7.33 4.34 1.99
CA ILE A 80 -8.62 4.83 2.47
C ILE A 80 -9.22 5.76 1.43
N ASP A 81 -10.47 5.51 1.07
CA ASP A 81 -11.31 6.42 0.29
C ASP A 81 -12.62 6.71 1.04
N HIS A 82 -13.30 7.75 0.62
CA HIS A 82 -14.62 8.15 1.11
C HIS A 82 -15.69 8.06 0.00
N GLY A 83 -15.48 7.17 -0.98
CA GLY A 83 -16.32 6.97 -2.13
C GLY A 83 -17.60 6.16 -1.85
N ARG A 84 -18.07 5.48 -2.88
CA ARG A 84 -19.35 4.73 -2.83
C ARG A 84 -19.36 3.56 -1.87
N GLY A 85 -18.17 3.06 -1.51
CA GLY A 85 -18.02 1.83 -0.75
C GLY A 85 -18.41 0.57 -1.55
N ILE A 86 -18.28 -0.56 -0.89
CA ILE A 86 -18.56 -1.91 -1.43
C ILE A 86 -19.73 -2.49 -0.64
N ALA A 87 -20.80 -2.90 -1.34
CA ALA A 87 -21.99 -3.45 -0.72
C ALA A 87 -21.77 -4.87 -0.16
N ASP A 88 -21.02 -5.70 -0.88
CA ASP A 88 -20.65 -7.06 -0.49
C ASP A 88 -19.14 -7.25 -0.65
N VAL A 89 -18.42 -7.08 0.45
CA VAL A 89 -16.96 -7.21 0.50
C VAL A 89 -16.54 -8.66 0.23
N ALA A 90 -17.27 -9.65 0.74
CA ALA A 90 -16.94 -11.05 0.55
C ALA A 90 -16.98 -11.42 -0.94
N GLN A 91 -18.03 -10.97 -1.65
CA GLN A 91 -18.14 -11.18 -3.09
C GLN A 91 -17.05 -10.41 -3.87
N ALA A 92 -16.74 -9.17 -3.46
CA ALA A 92 -15.72 -8.36 -4.11
C ALA A 92 -14.30 -8.97 -3.98
N MET A 93 -14.06 -9.76 -2.96
CA MET A 93 -12.78 -10.47 -2.75
C MET A 93 -12.70 -11.80 -3.50
N GLU A 94 -13.78 -12.29 -4.11
CA GLU A 94 -13.74 -13.49 -4.93
C GLU A 94 -12.87 -13.27 -6.18
N PRO A 95 -12.01 -14.24 -6.55
CA PRO A 95 -11.20 -14.13 -7.76
C PRO A 95 -12.08 -13.95 -9.00
N LEU A 96 -11.64 -13.05 -9.90
CA LEU A 96 -12.33 -12.71 -11.16
C LEU A 96 -13.67 -11.97 -11.00
N TYR A 97 -14.06 -11.60 -9.78
CA TYR A 97 -15.23 -10.75 -9.58
C TYR A 97 -14.91 -9.29 -9.86
N THR A 98 -15.70 -8.66 -10.73
CA THR A 98 -15.62 -7.23 -11.02
C THR A 98 -16.98 -6.65 -11.37
N THR A 99 -17.27 -5.47 -10.87
CA THR A 99 -18.49 -4.71 -11.21
C THR A 99 -18.33 -3.84 -12.44
N ARG A 100 -17.10 -3.63 -12.92
CA ARG A 100 -16.75 -2.81 -14.10
C ARG A 100 -15.82 -3.55 -15.04
N GLN A 101 -16.37 -4.48 -15.82
CA GLN A 101 -15.62 -5.33 -16.76
C GLN A 101 -14.80 -4.56 -17.81
N GLU A 102 -15.16 -3.31 -18.12
CA GLU A 102 -14.48 -2.49 -19.12
C GLU A 102 -13.22 -1.77 -18.59
N CYS A 103 -13.14 -1.56 -17.28
CA CYS A 103 -12.07 -0.79 -16.66
C CYS A 103 -11.16 -1.63 -15.74
N ASP A 104 -11.64 -2.79 -15.31
CA ASP A 104 -10.94 -3.61 -14.33
C ASP A 104 -10.03 -4.65 -14.99
N ARG A 105 -8.81 -4.75 -14.53
CA ARG A 105 -7.82 -5.74 -14.96
C ARG A 105 -8.18 -7.13 -14.42
N ALA A 106 -9.25 -7.70 -14.94
CA ALA A 106 -9.66 -9.10 -14.68
C ALA A 106 -10.15 -9.44 -13.24
N GLY A 107 -10.52 -8.47 -12.40
CA GLY A 107 -11.06 -8.77 -11.06
C GLY A 107 -10.06 -9.48 -10.13
N MET A 108 -8.77 -9.24 -10.29
CA MET A 108 -7.69 -9.93 -9.56
C MET A 108 -7.03 -9.07 -8.48
N GLY A 109 -7.44 -7.80 -8.31
CA GLY A 109 -6.76 -6.86 -7.42
C GLY A 109 -6.63 -7.35 -5.98
N PHE A 110 -7.72 -7.80 -5.36
CA PHE A 110 -7.68 -8.36 -4.01
C PHE A 110 -6.91 -9.68 -3.94
N THR A 111 -6.97 -10.50 -4.98
CA THR A 111 -6.19 -11.74 -5.07
C THR A 111 -4.69 -11.47 -5.05
N PHE A 112 -4.22 -10.44 -5.78
CA PHE A 112 -2.80 -10.07 -5.75
C PHE A 112 -2.41 -9.46 -4.40
N MET A 113 -3.24 -8.62 -3.81
CA MET A 113 -2.97 -8.09 -2.46
C MET A 113 -2.83 -9.22 -1.43
N ASP A 114 -3.73 -10.18 -1.44
CA ASP A 114 -3.70 -11.34 -0.53
C ASP A 114 -2.47 -12.24 -0.77
N ALA A 115 -2.07 -12.42 -2.04
CA ALA A 115 -0.90 -13.24 -2.39
C ALA A 115 0.45 -12.60 -1.98
N PHE A 116 0.54 -11.27 -1.99
CA PHE A 116 1.80 -10.56 -1.78
C PHE A 116 1.97 -9.99 -0.37
N MET A 117 0.89 -9.89 0.39
CA MET A 117 0.91 -9.35 1.76
C MET A 117 0.66 -10.47 2.77
N ASP A 118 1.15 -10.31 3.99
CA ASP A 118 0.95 -11.30 5.05
C ASP A 118 -0.46 -11.23 5.64
N THR A 119 -1.07 -10.04 5.62
CA THR A 119 -2.46 -9.84 6.01
C THR A 119 -3.16 -8.90 5.05
N LEU A 120 -4.44 -9.15 4.82
CA LEU A 120 -5.34 -8.29 4.06
C LEU A 120 -6.68 -8.20 4.79
N GLU A 121 -7.11 -7.00 5.10
CA GLU A 121 -8.41 -6.70 5.69
C GLU A 121 -9.09 -5.59 4.89
N VAL A 122 -10.34 -5.81 4.50
CA VAL A 122 -11.13 -4.83 3.76
C VAL A 122 -12.37 -4.48 4.57
N THR A 123 -12.50 -3.21 4.91
CA THR A 123 -13.67 -2.66 5.60
C THR A 123 -14.35 -1.66 4.68
N SER A 124 -15.61 -1.89 4.39
CA SER A 124 -16.39 -1.02 3.53
C SER A 124 -17.87 -1.07 3.87
N ALA A 125 -18.58 0.01 3.56
CA ALA A 125 -20.02 0.06 3.60
C ALA A 125 -20.52 1.03 2.51
N PRO A 126 -21.75 0.80 1.98
CA PRO A 126 -22.34 1.71 1.00
C PRO A 126 -22.31 3.16 1.46
N GLU A 127 -21.86 4.07 0.59
CA GLU A 127 -21.74 5.53 0.80
C GLU A 127 -20.82 5.95 1.98
N LYS A 128 -19.97 5.04 2.47
CA LYS A 128 -19.01 5.33 3.56
C LYS A 128 -17.55 5.16 3.14
N GLY A 129 -17.33 4.79 1.87
CA GLY A 129 -15.99 4.52 1.34
C GLY A 129 -15.45 3.16 1.75
N THR A 130 -14.16 2.96 1.48
CA THR A 130 -13.45 1.71 1.71
C THR A 130 -12.12 1.96 2.40
N THR A 131 -11.78 1.07 3.30
CA THR A 131 -10.44 0.98 3.90
C THR A 131 -9.87 -0.40 3.60
N VAL A 132 -8.74 -0.42 2.90
CA VAL A 132 -7.95 -1.62 2.67
C VAL A 132 -6.74 -1.55 3.58
N ARG A 133 -6.62 -2.47 4.54
CA ARG A 133 -5.48 -2.60 5.45
C ARG A 133 -4.66 -3.83 5.10
N MET A 134 -3.37 -3.64 4.98
CA MET A 134 -2.42 -4.70 4.63
C MET A 134 -1.21 -4.64 5.54
N SER A 135 -0.54 -5.77 5.75
CA SER A 135 0.76 -5.80 6.41
C SER A 135 1.76 -6.69 5.70
N ARG A 136 3.03 -6.35 5.82
CA ARG A 136 4.16 -7.16 5.35
C ARG A 136 5.27 -7.14 6.40
N HIS A 137 5.61 -8.29 6.94
CA HIS A 137 6.77 -8.47 7.79
C HIS A 137 8.01 -8.63 6.91
N ILE A 138 9.05 -7.84 7.21
CA ILE A 138 10.32 -7.89 6.49
C ILE A 138 11.31 -8.64 7.34
N THR A 139 11.68 -9.82 6.86
CA THR A 139 12.67 -10.64 7.56
C THR A 139 14.05 -10.04 7.33
N ARG A 140 14.67 -9.49 8.38
CA ARG A 140 16.07 -9.08 8.29
C ARG A 140 16.93 -10.30 7.95
N LYS A 141 17.42 -10.38 6.72
CA LYS A 141 18.56 -11.24 6.44
C LYS A 141 19.74 -10.67 7.19
N SER A 142 20.31 -11.43 8.14
CA SER A 142 21.62 -11.11 8.67
C SER A 142 22.56 -10.98 7.48
N VAL A 143 23.03 -9.77 7.24
CA VAL A 143 24.10 -9.55 6.27
C VAL A 143 25.37 -10.03 6.97
N ASP A 144 25.59 -11.33 6.96
CA ASP A 144 26.89 -11.94 7.32
C ASP A 144 27.87 -11.59 6.20
N GLY A 145 28.28 -10.34 6.18
CA GLY A 145 29.27 -9.83 5.23
C GLY A 145 30.12 -8.75 5.86
N PRO A 146 31.35 -8.51 5.38
CA PRO A 146 32.33 -7.62 5.99
C PRO A 146 31.97 -6.13 5.97
N PHE A 147 30.76 -5.75 5.58
CA PHE A 147 30.28 -4.37 5.57
C PHE A 147 29.12 -4.17 6.52
N ASP A 148 29.40 -3.89 7.79
CA ASP A 148 28.41 -3.37 8.73
C ASP A 148 28.35 -1.84 8.60
N TYR A 149 27.33 -1.34 7.89
CA TYR A 149 27.08 0.10 7.76
C TYR A 149 26.77 0.81 9.09
N ARG A 150 26.57 0.07 10.18
CA ARG A 150 26.25 0.63 11.49
C ARG A 150 27.45 1.31 12.17
N ASP A 151 28.69 1.00 11.76
CA ASP A 151 29.89 1.60 12.32
C ASP A 151 30.33 2.92 11.62
N HIS A 152 29.75 3.25 10.48
CA HIS A 152 29.97 4.55 9.87
C HIS A 152 28.96 5.57 10.41
N LYS A 153 29.32 6.20 11.54
CA LYS A 153 28.76 7.49 11.91
C LYS A 153 29.07 8.47 10.77
N LEU A 154 28.15 8.60 9.83
CA LEU A 154 28.18 9.75 8.94
C LEU A 154 28.19 11.01 9.81
N PRO A 155 29.14 11.93 9.62
CA PRO A 155 29.08 13.19 10.33
C PRO A 155 27.74 13.83 9.97
N VAL A 156 26.90 14.05 10.97
CA VAL A 156 25.66 14.79 10.78
C VAL A 156 26.08 16.20 10.33
N ALA A 157 26.01 16.45 9.03
CA ALA A 157 26.07 17.79 8.50
C ALA A 157 24.82 18.51 8.99
N ILE A 158 24.99 19.26 10.06
CA ILE A 158 23.93 20.14 10.58
C ILE A 158 23.75 21.22 9.54
N CYS A 159 22.71 21.13 8.73
CA CYS A 159 22.18 22.29 8.01
C CYS A 159 21.67 23.27 9.06
N ARG A 160 22.42 24.36 9.26
CA ARG A 160 21.95 25.55 9.94
C ARG A 160 21.23 26.44 8.94
#